data_88c132bd39dab411efe2fc2f2c67db35
#
_entry.id   88c132bd39dab411efe2fc2f2c67db35
#
_cell.length_a   1.000
_cell.length_b   1.000
_cell.length_c   1.000
_cell.angle_alpha   90.00
_cell.angle_beta   90.00
_cell.angle_gamma   90.00
#
_symmetry.space_group_name_H-M   'P 1'
#
loop_
_entity.id
_entity.type
_entity.pdbx_description
1 polymer ?
#
loop_
_entity_poly.entity_id
_entity_poly.type
_entity_poly.pdbx_seq_one_letter_code
_entity_poly.pdbx_strand_id
1 'polypeptide(L)'
;LLSENSEEEQQNLCILPKNMEGLQWTPVTEVWPSVFIGNEETAMDRVKLKEMGITHILNTVAYKEYLQGKIDTKAEYYQEMNITYYGVLVMDEHRFDISKDLFPASEFIHKALSNTENRLLVHCIDGVSRSATFFLAYLMIHHEMLLEDAIDHVIDKRWIRPNRDFLKQLITLNSNLVTQRKLQLRKQINTDKTKNGEEPVAQPVPEPLCEPGPSIPKPEPQVTKELAALESHVSQSLLQLQDRLDECTLDCTPVTEVWPSVFIGNE
;
A
#
# COMPACT_ATOMS: atom_id res chain seq x y z
N LEU A 1 -18.64 39.83 7.63
CA LEU A 1 -17.38 39.40 8.27
C LEU A 1 -17.54 38.00 8.88
N LEU A 2 -17.85 37.00 8.07
CA LEU A 2 -17.85 35.56 8.41
C LEU A 2 -17.86 34.82 7.07
N SER A 3 -16.76 34.61 6.37
CA SER A 3 -16.71 33.70 5.22
C SER A 3 -15.35 33.63 4.52
N GLU A 4 -14.25 33.57 5.22
CA GLU A 4 -12.95 33.33 4.55
C GLU A 4 -12.13 32.17 5.14
N ASN A 5 -12.62 31.50 6.20
CA ASN A 5 -11.87 30.40 6.82
C ASN A 5 -12.29 28.99 6.36
N SER A 6 -13.31 28.87 5.49
CA SER A 6 -13.83 27.55 5.12
C SER A 6 -13.15 26.88 3.92
N GLU A 7 -12.42 27.62 3.10
CA GLU A 7 -11.78 27.06 1.91
C GLU A 7 -10.37 26.48 2.19
N GLU A 8 -9.64 27.06 3.15
CA GLU A 8 -8.33 26.50 3.56
C GLU A 8 -8.47 25.22 4.40
N GLU A 9 -9.52 25.09 5.20
CA GLU A 9 -9.79 23.87 5.98
C GLU A 9 -10.24 22.69 5.12
N GLN A 10 -10.93 22.93 4.00
CA GLN A 10 -11.35 21.88 3.06
C GLN A 10 -10.19 21.32 2.21
N GLN A 11 -9.11 22.08 2.02
CA GLN A 11 -7.95 21.65 1.22
C GLN A 11 -7.02 20.68 1.97
N ASN A 12 -7.10 20.59 3.29
CA ASN A 12 -6.24 19.70 4.09
C ASN A 12 -6.83 18.30 4.34
N LEU A 13 -8.01 18.00 3.78
CA LEU A 13 -8.79 16.80 4.14
C LEU A 13 -8.44 15.53 3.34
N CYS A 14 -7.47 15.56 2.45
CA CYS A 14 -7.09 14.42 1.64
C CYS A 14 -5.61 14.09 1.80
N ILE A 15 -5.29 12.79 1.87
CA ILE A 15 -3.96 12.25 1.61
C ILE A 15 -3.66 12.46 0.12
N LEU A 16 -3.69 13.68 -0.36
CA LEU A 16 -3.44 14.02 -1.75
C LEU A 16 -2.16 14.84 -1.81
N PRO A 17 -1.21 14.48 -2.67
CA PRO A 17 -0.06 15.33 -2.93
C PRO A 17 -0.54 16.67 -3.48
N LYS A 18 0.12 17.75 -3.05
CA LYS A 18 -0.18 19.14 -3.46
C LYS A 18 -0.07 19.43 -4.97
N ASN A 19 0.25 18.43 -5.80
CA ASN A 19 0.53 18.56 -7.23
C ASN A 19 -0.38 17.70 -8.11
N MET A 20 -1.68 17.63 -7.82
CA MET A 20 -2.64 16.89 -8.67
C MET A 20 -3.19 17.68 -9.87
N GLU A 21 -2.63 18.83 -10.19
CA GLU A 21 -2.96 19.52 -11.44
C GLU A 21 -2.41 18.71 -12.63
N GLY A 22 -3.24 17.83 -13.20
CA GLY A 22 -2.93 17.08 -14.42
C GLY A 22 -3.20 15.58 -14.44
N LEU A 23 -3.48 14.93 -13.31
CA LEU A 23 -3.82 13.51 -13.32
C LEU A 23 -5.28 13.31 -13.73
N GLN A 24 -5.51 13.04 -15.01
CA GLN A 24 -6.85 12.68 -15.49
C GLN A 24 -7.21 11.27 -15.02
N TRP A 25 -8.45 11.10 -14.57
CA TRP A 25 -8.99 9.77 -14.29
C TRP A 25 -8.95 8.91 -15.55
N THR A 26 -8.41 7.73 -15.44
CA THR A 26 -8.37 6.73 -16.51
C THR A 26 -8.96 5.41 -16.03
N PRO A 27 -9.68 4.67 -16.90
CA PRO A 27 -10.25 3.37 -16.51
C PRO A 27 -9.21 2.37 -16.02
N VAL A 28 -7.97 2.46 -16.53
CA VAL A 28 -6.85 1.60 -16.17
C VAL A 28 -5.54 2.34 -16.32
N THR A 29 -4.60 2.12 -15.41
CA THR A 29 -3.26 2.74 -15.41
C THR A 29 -2.21 1.70 -15.05
N GLU A 30 -1.07 1.68 -15.73
CA GLU A 30 0.10 0.93 -15.32
C GLU A 30 0.79 1.65 -14.15
N VAL A 31 0.76 1.04 -12.97
CA VAL A 31 1.29 1.62 -11.73
C VAL A 31 2.67 1.08 -11.34
N TRP A 32 3.03 -0.08 -11.89
CA TRP A 32 4.31 -0.75 -11.73
C TRP A 32 4.63 -1.53 -13.01
N PRO A 33 5.89 -1.83 -13.32
CA PRO A 33 6.19 -2.62 -14.52
C PRO A 33 5.32 -3.88 -14.60
N SER A 34 4.52 -3.98 -15.67
CA SER A 34 3.57 -5.07 -15.93
C SER A 34 2.41 -5.21 -14.93
N VAL A 35 2.17 -4.20 -14.06
CA VAL A 35 1.01 -4.18 -13.14
C VAL A 35 0.11 -3.00 -13.43
N PHE A 36 -1.15 -3.29 -13.62
CA PHE A 36 -2.21 -2.33 -13.92
C PHE A 36 -3.22 -2.28 -12.79
N ILE A 37 -3.64 -1.09 -12.39
CA ILE A 37 -4.83 -0.89 -11.55
C ILE A 37 -5.96 -0.40 -12.46
N GLY A 38 -7.11 -1.06 -12.39
CA GLY A 38 -8.25 -0.77 -13.24
C GLY A 38 -9.60 -0.87 -12.55
N ASN A 39 -10.62 -0.42 -13.29
CA ASN A 39 -12.01 -0.52 -12.90
C ASN A 39 -12.66 -1.82 -13.42
N GLU A 40 -13.91 -2.06 -13.02
CA GLU A 40 -14.70 -3.22 -13.42
C GLU A 40 -14.94 -3.28 -14.94
N GLU A 41 -15.19 -2.14 -15.59
CA GLU A 41 -15.40 -2.07 -17.04
C GLU A 41 -14.17 -2.59 -17.80
N THR A 42 -12.97 -2.19 -17.39
CA THR A 42 -11.73 -2.69 -17.97
C THR A 42 -11.59 -4.21 -17.77
N ALA A 43 -11.93 -4.71 -16.58
CA ALA A 43 -11.86 -6.14 -16.29
C ALA A 43 -12.88 -6.97 -17.10
N MET A 44 -13.98 -6.38 -17.53
CA MET A 44 -14.99 -7.03 -18.38
C MET A 44 -14.70 -6.90 -19.88
N ASP A 45 -13.84 -6.00 -20.30
CA ASP A 45 -13.52 -5.80 -21.72
C ASP A 45 -12.46 -6.81 -22.20
N ARG A 46 -12.94 -7.94 -22.74
CA ARG A 46 -12.09 -9.03 -23.26
C ARG A 46 -11.15 -8.57 -24.38
N VAL A 47 -11.59 -7.62 -25.21
CA VAL A 47 -10.77 -7.10 -26.31
C VAL A 47 -9.61 -6.29 -25.75
N LYS A 48 -9.91 -5.37 -24.84
CA LYS A 48 -8.92 -4.54 -24.16
C LYS A 48 -7.93 -5.35 -23.35
N LEU A 49 -8.40 -6.37 -22.59
CA LEU A 49 -7.51 -7.26 -21.84
C LEU A 49 -6.52 -7.98 -22.77
N LYS A 50 -6.98 -8.43 -23.94
CA LYS A 50 -6.14 -9.06 -24.95
C LYS A 50 -5.14 -8.09 -25.56
N GLU A 51 -5.57 -6.88 -25.91
CA GLU A 51 -4.70 -5.81 -26.43
C GLU A 51 -3.62 -5.41 -25.42
N MET A 52 -3.98 -5.34 -24.14
CA MET A 52 -3.06 -5.09 -23.04
C MET A 52 -2.15 -6.27 -22.74
N GLY A 53 -2.42 -7.45 -23.30
CA GLY A 53 -1.67 -8.67 -23.03
C GLY A 53 -1.81 -9.17 -21.59
N ILE A 54 -2.95 -8.94 -20.94
CA ILE A 54 -3.19 -9.35 -19.55
C ILE A 54 -3.20 -10.88 -19.45
N THR A 55 -2.38 -11.42 -18.57
CA THR A 55 -2.24 -12.86 -18.28
C THR A 55 -2.76 -13.25 -16.89
N HIS A 56 -2.85 -12.29 -15.98
CA HIS A 56 -3.29 -12.51 -14.61
C HIS A 56 -4.27 -11.42 -14.18
N ILE A 57 -5.27 -11.81 -13.39
CA ILE A 57 -6.25 -10.88 -12.82
C ILE A 57 -6.40 -11.15 -11.32
N LEU A 58 -6.22 -10.10 -10.52
CA LEU A 58 -6.64 -10.05 -9.12
C LEU A 58 -7.92 -9.22 -9.03
N ASN A 59 -9.04 -9.88 -8.76
CA ASN A 59 -10.33 -9.25 -8.54
C ASN A 59 -10.58 -9.07 -7.04
N THR A 60 -10.62 -7.82 -6.57
CA THR A 60 -10.87 -7.49 -5.15
C THR A 60 -12.34 -7.23 -4.84
N VAL A 61 -13.24 -7.60 -5.75
CA VAL A 61 -14.71 -7.51 -5.60
C VAL A 61 -15.38 -8.81 -6.05
N ALA A 62 -14.73 -9.95 -5.82
CA ALA A 62 -15.28 -11.26 -6.13
C ALA A 62 -16.48 -11.56 -5.23
N TYR A 63 -17.69 -11.41 -5.76
CA TYR A 63 -18.93 -11.66 -5.02
C TYR A 63 -19.27 -13.16 -4.98
N LYS A 64 -19.83 -13.62 -3.85
CA LYS A 64 -20.60 -14.84 -3.78
C LYS A 64 -21.99 -14.57 -4.37
N GLU A 65 -22.59 -15.57 -4.96
CA GLU A 65 -23.82 -15.61 -5.78
C GLU A 65 -25.08 -14.82 -5.32
N TYR A 66 -25.05 -14.12 -4.21
CA TYR A 66 -26.23 -13.53 -3.58
C TYR A 66 -26.59 -12.11 -4.00
N LEU A 67 -25.75 -11.42 -4.75
CA LEU A 67 -26.05 -10.06 -5.20
C LEU A 67 -26.53 -10.09 -6.65
N GLN A 68 -27.83 -10.32 -6.81
CA GLN A 68 -28.51 -10.31 -8.11
C GLN A 68 -28.24 -8.98 -8.84
N GLY A 69 -27.69 -9.07 -10.04
CA GLY A 69 -27.63 -7.98 -11.02
C GLY A 69 -26.26 -7.37 -11.28
N LYS A 70 -25.20 -7.73 -10.56
CA LYS A 70 -23.83 -7.35 -10.93
C LYS A 70 -23.12 -8.51 -11.63
N ILE A 71 -22.47 -8.21 -12.73
CA ILE A 71 -21.75 -9.18 -13.54
C ILE A 71 -20.56 -9.68 -12.71
N ASP A 72 -20.65 -10.95 -12.29
CA ASP A 72 -19.56 -11.62 -11.59
C ASP A 72 -18.52 -12.09 -12.59
N THR A 73 -17.41 -11.38 -12.71
CA THR A 73 -16.25 -11.86 -13.44
C THR A 73 -15.54 -12.93 -12.63
N LYS A 74 -16.06 -14.16 -12.67
CA LYS A 74 -15.43 -15.36 -12.10
C LYS A 74 -14.31 -15.88 -12.99
N ALA A 75 -13.58 -16.86 -12.49
CA ALA A 75 -12.53 -17.54 -13.26
C ALA A 75 -13.05 -18.05 -14.63
N GLU A 76 -14.31 -18.52 -14.68
CA GLU A 76 -14.96 -19.02 -15.88
C GLU A 76 -15.08 -17.95 -16.97
N TYR A 77 -15.27 -16.69 -16.60
CA TYR A 77 -15.33 -15.58 -17.56
C TYR A 77 -14.03 -15.43 -18.36
N TYR A 78 -12.90 -15.76 -17.75
CA TYR A 78 -11.56 -15.59 -18.33
C TYR A 78 -10.97 -16.89 -18.89
N GLN A 79 -11.64 -18.02 -18.73
CA GLN A 79 -11.12 -19.35 -19.06
C GLN A 79 -10.67 -19.47 -20.53
N GLU A 80 -11.44 -18.92 -21.47
CA GLU A 80 -11.11 -18.94 -22.90
C GLU A 80 -9.92 -18.04 -23.29
N MET A 81 -9.50 -17.15 -22.37
CA MET A 81 -8.42 -16.19 -22.59
C MET A 81 -7.08 -16.67 -22.03
N ASN A 82 -7.02 -17.83 -21.41
CA ASN A 82 -5.85 -18.31 -20.65
C ASN A 82 -5.35 -17.34 -19.57
N ILE A 83 -6.28 -16.60 -18.95
CA ILE A 83 -5.95 -15.67 -17.85
C ILE A 83 -6.05 -16.42 -16.54
N THR A 84 -4.99 -16.35 -15.73
CA THR A 84 -4.97 -16.85 -14.36
C THR A 84 -5.69 -15.85 -13.45
N TYR A 85 -6.72 -16.34 -12.76
CA TYR A 85 -7.61 -15.50 -11.96
C TYR A 85 -7.49 -15.79 -10.46
N TYR A 86 -7.47 -14.74 -9.66
CA TYR A 86 -7.60 -14.82 -8.21
C TYR A 86 -8.63 -13.80 -7.73
N GLY A 87 -9.64 -14.26 -7.01
CA GLY A 87 -10.73 -13.43 -6.52
C GLY A 87 -10.72 -13.32 -4.99
N VAL A 88 -10.86 -12.10 -4.49
CA VAL A 88 -11.02 -11.78 -3.06
C VAL A 88 -12.32 -11.04 -2.86
N LEU A 89 -13.14 -11.49 -1.93
CA LEU A 89 -14.36 -10.79 -1.55
C LEU A 89 -14.04 -9.69 -0.54
N VAL A 90 -14.03 -8.44 -1.00
CA VAL A 90 -13.82 -7.25 -0.14
C VAL A 90 -15.01 -6.32 -0.26
N MET A 91 -15.66 -6.06 0.87
CA MET A 91 -16.70 -5.03 0.97
C MET A 91 -16.04 -3.69 1.28
N ASP A 92 -16.36 -2.65 0.50
CA ASP A 92 -15.84 -1.29 0.77
C ASP A 92 -16.68 -0.62 1.85
N GLU A 93 -16.70 -1.24 3.01
CA GLU A 93 -17.53 -0.88 4.16
C GLU A 93 -16.66 -0.63 5.39
N HIS A 94 -17.19 0.14 6.32
CA HIS A 94 -16.55 0.36 7.62
C HIS A 94 -16.31 -0.96 8.35
N ARG A 95 -15.12 -1.12 8.93
CA ARG A 95 -14.70 -2.26 9.75
C ARG A 95 -14.58 -3.59 9.01
N PHE A 96 -14.59 -3.60 7.68
CA PHE A 96 -14.33 -4.84 6.95
C PHE A 96 -12.88 -5.26 7.14
N ASP A 97 -12.66 -6.49 7.62
CA ASP A 97 -11.32 -7.04 7.86
C ASP A 97 -10.74 -7.65 6.58
N ILE A 98 -9.68 -7.00 6.06
CA ILE A 98 -8.91 -7.46 4.90
C ILE A 98 -7.60 -8.16 5.29
N SER A 99 -7.25 -8.18 6.57
CA SER A 99 -5.92 -8.61 7.04
C SER A 99 -5.55 -10.04 6.62
N LYS A 100 -6.53 -10.95 6.62
CA LYS A 100 -6.37 -12.35 6.22
C LYS A 100 -6.08 -12.54 4.72
N ASP A 101 -6.50 -11.58 3.89
CA ASP A 101 -6.42 -11.67 2.44
C ASP A 101 -5.19 -10.94 1.87
N LEU A 102 -4.55 -10.05 2.65
CA LEU A 102 -3.41 -9.25 2.19
C LEU A 102 -2.21 -10.10 1.76
N PHE A 103 -1.80 -11.06 2.59
CA PHE A 103 -0.67 -11.94 2.27
C PHE A 103 -0.96 -12.89 1.11
N PRO A 104 -2.09 -13.63 1.06
CA PRO A 104 -2.41 -14.49 -0.07
C PRO A 104 -2.51 -13.74 -1.40
N ALA A 105 -3.12 -12.56 -1.41
CA ALA A 105 -3.21 -11.74 -2.61
C ALA A 105 -1.84 -11.20 -3.05
N SER A 106 -1.01 -10.76 -2.10
CA SER A 106 0.36 -10.32 -2.38
C SER A 106 1.22 -11.45 -2.95
N GLU A 107 1.06 -12.66 -2.44
CA GLU A 107 1.74 -13.86 -2.96
C GLU A 107 1.29 -14.20 -4.39
N PHE A 108 -0.01 -14.03 -4.69
CA PHE A 108 -0.52 -14.18 -6.06
C PHE A 108 0.12 -13.18 -7.02
N ILE A 109 0.22 -11.90 -6.62
CA ILE A 109 0.88 -10.86 -7.40
C ILE A 109 2.36 -11.23 -7.61
N HIS A 110 3.06 -11.63 -6.56
CA HIS A 110 4.48 -11.97 -6.61
C HIS A 110 4.74 -13.14 -7.56
N LYS A 111 3.93 -14.18 -7.49
CA LYS A 111 4.02 -15.33 -8.41
C LYS A 111 3.71 -14.93 -9.86
N ALA A 112 2.70 -14.10 -10.08
CA ALA A 112 2.40 -13.61 -11.42
C ALA A 112 3.60 -12.87 -12.03
N LEU A 113 4.26 -12.03 -11.26
CA LEU A 113 5.39 -11.21 -11.70
C LEU A 113 6.75 -11.93 -11.68
N SER A 114 6.81 -13.17 -11.21
CA SER A 114 8.03 -13.98 -11.30
C SER A 114 8.45 -14.30 -12.74
N ASN A 115 7.51 -14.23 -13.68
CA ASN A 115 7.77 -14.28 -15.12
C ASN A 115 7.56 -12.89 -15.71
N THR A 116 8.59 -12.32 -16.33
CA THR A 116 8.61 -10.97 -16.90
C THR A 116 7.66 -10.77 -18.08
N GLU A 117 7.23 -11.86 -18.74
CA GLU A 117 6.24 -11.83 -19.82
C GLU A 117 4.81 -11.67 -19.32
N ASN A 118 4.56 -11.88 -18.02
CA ASN A 118 3.24 -11.79 -17.45
C ASN A 118 2.84 -10.32 -17.22
N ARG A 119 1.56 -10.05 -17.40
CA ARG A 119 0.94 -8.76 -17.14
C ARG A 119 -0.28 -8.94 -16.26
N LEU A 120 -0.32 -8.21 -15.15
CA LEU A 120 -1.31 -8.34 -14.11
C LEU A 120 -2.26 -7.14 -14.09
N LEU A 121 -3.55 -7.41 -14.06
CA LEU A 121 -4.57 -6.42 -13.71
C LEU A 121 -5.05 -6.65 -12.27
N VAL A 122 -4.95 -5.63 -11.44
CA VAL A 122 -5.60 -5.59 -10.11
C VAL A 122 -6.78 -4.64 -10.21
N HIS A 123 -8.00 -5.16 -9.99
CA HIS A 123 -9.18 -4.32 -10.16
C HIS A 123 -10.17 -4.41 -8.98
N CYS A 124 -10.98 -3.40 -8.88
CA CYS A 124 -12.21 -3.37 -8.10
C CYS A 124 -13.34 -2.74 -8.94
N ILE A 125 -14.33 -2.07 -8.36
CA ILE A 125 -15.38 -1.37 -9.13
C ILE A 125 -14.76 -0.15 -9.83
N ASP A 126 -14.20 0.80 -9.09
CA ASP A 126 -13.70 2.07 -9.63
C ASP A 126 -12.18 2.09 -9.86
N GLY A 127 -11.46 1.09 -9.35
CA GLY A 127 -10.00 1.06 -9.42
C GLY A 127 -9.31 2.11 -8.53
N VAL A 128 -9.91 2.47 -7.40
CA VAL A 128 -9.49 3.60 -6.55
C VAL A 128 -9.17 3.17 -5.12
N SER A 129 -10.02 2.35 -4.49
CA SER A 129 -9.88 1.97 -3.06
C SER A 129 -9.34 0.55 -2.88
N ARG A 130 -10.17 -0.47 -3.11
CA ARG A 130 -9.85 -1.90 -2.82
C ARG A 130 -8.65 -2.40 -3.60
N SER A 131 -8.63 -2.23 -4.92
CA SER A 131 -7.50 -2.64 -5.78
C SER A 131 -6.21 -1.95 -5.40
N ALA A 132 -6.27 -0.65 -5.11
CA ALA A 132 -5.11 0.11 -4.64
C ALA A 132 -4.60 -0.42 -3.30
N THR A 133 -5.49 -0.70 -2.33
CA THR A 133 -5.12 -1.24 -1.01
C THR A 133 -4.31 -2.54 -1.13
N PHE A 134 -4.75 -3.47 -1.95
CA PHE A 134 -4.05 -4.74 -2.14
C PHE A 134 -2.72 -4.58 -2.87
N PHE A 135 -2.63 -3.64 -3.80
CA PHE A 135 -1.35 -3.36 -4.46
C PHE A 135 -0.36 -2.66 -3.53
N LEU A 136 -0.82 -1.72 -2.69
CA LEU A 136 0.02 -1.12 -1.66
C LEU A 136 0.57 -2.18 -0.69
N ALA A 137 -0.27 -3.12 -0.24
CA ALA A 137 0.18 -4.22 0.60
C ALA A 137 1.27 -5.08 -0.08
N TYR A 138 1.12 -5.35 -1.38
CA TYR A 138 2.16 -6.05 -2.17
C TYR A 138 3.49 -5.31 -2.16
N LEU A 139 3.51 -4.00 -2.39
CA LEU A 139 4.72 -3.19 -2.35
C LEU A 139 5.39 -3.24 -0.96
N MET A 140 4.59 -3.21 0.10
CA MET A 140 5.10 -3.29 1.47
C MET A 140 5.67 -4.66 1.82
N ILE A 141 5.03 -5.75 1.37
CA ILE A 141 5.41 -7.13 1.72
C ILE A 141 6.60 -7.61 0.89
N HIS A 142 6.59 -7.41 -0.43
CA HIS A 142 7.58 -7.99 -1.35
C HIS A 142 8.67 -7.02 -1.81
N HIS A 143 8.41 -5.71 -1.78
CA HIS A 143 9.41 -4.68 -2.11
C HIS A 143 9.91 -3.92 -0.89
N GLU A 144 9.47 -4.33 0.31
CA GLU A 144 9.91 -3.75 1.58
C GLU A 144 9.68 -2.23 1.71
N MET A 145 8.79 -1.67 0.89
CA MET A 145 8.44 -0.26 0.98
C MET A 145 7.72 0.05 2.29
N LEU A 146 7.96 1.23 2.84
CA LEU A 146 7.07 1.79 3.85
C LEU A 146 5.74 2.18 3.22
N LEU A 147 4.68 2.22 4.00
CA LEU A 147 3.34 2.55 3.47
C LEU A 147 3.32 3.90 2.77
N GLU A 148 4.01 4.91 3.32
CA GLU A 148 4.10 6.25 2.75
C GLU A 148 4.76 6.23 1.38
N ASP A 149 5.92 5.58 1.27
CA ASP A 149 6.65 5.43 -0.01
C ASP A 149 5.81 4.68 -1.06
N ALA A 150 5.08 3.65 -0.63
CA ALA A 150 4.19 2.89 -1.51
C ALA A 150 3.02 3.74 -2.02
N ILE A 151 2.42 4.57 -1.15
CA ILE A 151 1.36 5.51 -1.51
C ILE A 151 1.90 6.54 -2.51
N ASP A 152 3.02 7.19 -2.20
CA ASP A 152 3.62 8.20 -3.07
C ASP A 152 3.94 7.63 -4.45
N HIS A 153 4.51 6.42 -4.50
CA HIS A 153 4.82 5.74 -5.77
C HIS A 153 3.58 5.51 -6.64
N VAL A 154 2.44 5.14 -6.05
CA VAL A 154 1.22 4.86 -6.82
C VAL A 154 0.49 6.15 -7.20
N ILE A 155 0.43 7.12 -6.29
CA ILE A 155 -0.24 8.41 -6.52
C ILE A 155 0.39 9.18 -7.69
N ASP A 156 1.70 9.10 -7.87
CA ASP A 156 2.39 9.72 -9.01
C ASP A 156 1.86 9.25 -10.39
N LYS A 157 1.22 8.09 -10.44
CA LYS A 157 0.74 7.45 -11.68
C LYS A 157 -0.77 7.38 -11.77
N ARG A 158 -1.44 7.17 -10.63
CA ARG A 158 -2.88 6.96 -10.57
C ARG A 158 -3.46 7.58 -9.31
N TRP A 159 -4.54 8.32 -9.47
CA TRP A 159 -5.33 8.75 -8.33
C TRP A 159 -5.93 7.55 -7.60
N ILE A 160 -5.56 7.38 -6.33
CA ILE A 160 -6.06 6.33 -5.44
C ILE A 160 -6.56 6.94 -4.14
N ARG A 161 -7.57 6.31 -3.56
CA ARG A 161 -8.16 6.71 -2.28
C ARG A 161 -8.63 5.46 -1.51
N PRO A 162 -7.73 4.68 -0.90
CA PRO A 162 -8.13 3.63 0.01
C PRO A 162 -9.06 4.18 1.10
N ASN A 163 -10.09 3.44 1.48
CA ASN A 163 -10.95 3.88 2.57
C ASN A 163 -10.16 3.92 3.89
N ARG A 164 -10.67 4.69 4.86
CA ARG A 164 -10.00 4.95 6.12
C ARG A 164 -9.67 3.69 6.91
N ASP A 165 -10.59 2.72 6.95
CA ASP A 165 -10.36 1.50 7.72
C ASP A 165 -9.36 0.56 7.04
N PHE A 166 -9.28 0.58 5.70
CA PHE A 166 -8.22 -0.11 4.96
C PHE A 166 -6.86 0.54 5.21
N LEU A 167 -6.78 1.88 5.22
CA LEU A 167 -5.54 2.58 5.57
C LEU A 167 -5.08 2.23 6.99
N LYS A 168 -5.97 2.15 7.97
CA LYS A 168 -5.60 1.71 9.34
C LYS A 168 -5.03 0.30 9.35
N GLN A 169 -5.60 -0.61 8.57
CA GLN A 169 -5.09 -1.97 8.46
C GLN A 169 -3.73 -2.01 7.76
N LEU A 170 -3.51 -1.17 6.73
CA LEU A 170 -2.19 -1.01 6.10
C LEU A 170 -1.16 -0.40 7.07
N ILE A 171 -1.53 0.56 7.91
CA ILE A 171 -0.65 1.10 8.97
C ILE A 171 -0.26 0.00 9.95
N THR A 172 -1.21 -0.84 10.35
CA THR A 172 -0.94 -1.99 11.22
C THR A 172 0.01 -2.99 10.54
N LEU A 173 -0.23 -3.31 9.27
CA LEU A 173 0.66 -4.14 8.46
C LEU A 173 2.07 -3.55 8.40
N ASN A 174 2.20 -2.25 8.11
CA ASN A 174 3.48 -1.53 8.06
C ASN A 174 4.26 -1.69 9.38
N SER A 175 3.60 -1.43 10.51
CA SER A 175 4.21 -1.56 11.85
C SER A 175 4.72 -2.97 12.11
N ASN A 176 3.96 -4.00 11.72
CA ASN A 176 4.34 -5.40 11.88
C ASN A 176 5.55 -5.76 11.00
N LEU A 177 5.53 -5.38 9.72
CA LEU A 177 6.62 -5.64 8.78
C LEU A 177 7.92 -4.95 9.22
N VAL A 178 7.84 -3.69 9.64
CA VAL A 178 8.99 -2.95 10.17
C VAL A 178 9.56 -3.62 11.41
N THR A 179 8.69 -4.04 12.34
CA THR A 179 9.13 -4.74 13.55
C THR A 179 9.84 -6.05 13.22
N GLN A 180 9.31 -6.81 12.28
CA GLN A 180 9.95 -8.05 11.81
C GLN A 180 11.32 -7.78 11.17
N ARG A 181 11.45 -6.77 10.31
CA ARG A 181 12.73 -6.37 9.68
C ARG A 181 13.76 -5.95 10.75
N LYS A 182 13.35 -5.12 11.72
CA LYS A 182 14.24 -4.73 12.85
C LYS A 182 14.76 -5.94 13.62
N LEU A 183 13.90 -6.91 13.89
CA LEU A 183 14.30 -8.15 14.58
C LEU A 183 15.27 -8.99 13.74
N GLN A 184 15.05 -9.08 12.43
CA GLN A 184 15.93 -9.80 11.52
C GLN A 184 17.33 -9.14 11.44
N LEU A 185 17.38 -7.81 11.26
CA LEU A 185 18.63 -7.05 11.23
C LEU A 185 19.42 -7.18 12.54
N ARG A 186 18.75 -7.09 13.69
CA ARG A 186 19.39 -7.31 15.00
C ARG A 186 19.98 -8.72 15.15
N LYS A 187 19.29 -9.74 14.64
CA LYS A 187 19.81 -11.12 14.64
C LYS A 187 21.04 -11.23 13.77
N GLN A 188 21.07 -10.61 12.59
CA GLN A 188 22.22 -10.57 11.69
C GLN A 188 23.43 -9.92 12.36
N ILE A 189 23.26 -8.73 12.95
CA ILE A 189 24.31 -8.01 13.68
C ILE A 189 24.92 -8.89 14.77
N ASN A 190 24.09 -9.58 15.57
CA ASN A 190 24.56 -10.43 16.65
C ASN A 190 25.31 -11.67 16.13
N THR A 191 24.84 -12.25 15.02
CA THR A 191 25.50 -13.39 14.38
C THR A 191 26.88 -13.01 13.83
N ASP A 192 27.01 -11.83 13.23
CA ASP A 192 28.26 -11.33 12.67
C ASP A 192 29.27 -10.98 13.77
N LYS A 193 28.82 -10.41 14.90
CA LYS A 193 29.68 -10.19 16.09
C LYS A 193 30.24 -11.49 16.65
N THR A 194 29.40 -12.53 16.75
CA THR A 194 29.82 -13.83 17.25
C THR A 194 30.86 -14.51 16.33
N LYS A 195 30.72 -14.34 15.01
CA LYS A 195 31.69 -14.86 14.02
C LYS A 195 33.02 -14.14 14.04
N ASN A 196 33.04 -12.84 14.39
CA ASN A 196 34.25 -12.02 14.44
C ASN A 196 35.01 -12.10 15.79
N GLY A 197 34.57 -12.98 16.73
CA GLY A 197 35.26 -13.21 17.99
C GLY A 197 35.12 -12.08 19.01
N GLU A 198 34.19 -11.15 18.83
CA GLU A 198 33.83 -10.15 19.84
C GLU A 198 32.82 -10.78 20.83
N GLU A 199 33.26 -10.97 22.09
CA GLU A 199 32.37 -11.44 23.16
C GLU A 199 31.21 -10.47 23.38
N PRO A 200 30.01 -10.96 23.74
CA PRO A 200 28.88 -10.11 24.08
C PRO A 200 29.26 -9.21 25.26
N VAL A 201 29.18 -7.89 25.08
CA VAL A 201 29.48 -6.89 26.09
C VAL A 201 28.64 -7.14 27.33
N ALA A 202 29.26 -7.74 28.36
CA ALA A 202 28.75 -7.74 29.73
C ALA A 202 28.74 -6.31 30.26
N GLN A 203 27.80 -5.98 31.12
CA GLN A 203 27.56 -4.64 31.68
C GLN A 203 28.84 -4.00 32.22
N PRO A 204 29.03 -2.68 32.10
CA PRO A 204 30.27 -2.00 32.50
C PRO A 204 30.43 -2.00 34.02
N VAL A 205 31.52 -2.59 34.48
CA VAL A 205 32.11 -2.35 35.80
C VAL A 205 32.94 -1.06 35.67
N PRO A 206 32.94 -0.13 36.62
CA PRO A 206 33.67 1.14 36.48
C PRO A 206 35.17 0.92 36.61
N GLU A 207 35.92 1.18 35.53
CA GLU A 207 37.39 1.26 35.55
C GLU A 207 37.89 2.69 35.50
N PRO A 208 39.13 2.95 36.02
CA PRO A 208 39.65 4.27 36.24
C PRO A 208 40.15 4.93 34.97
N LEU A 209 40.04 6.27 34.96
CA LEU A 209 40.44 7.24 33.94
C LEU A 209 41.82 6.98 33.32
N CYS A 210 41.88 6.57 32.07
CA CYS A 210 42.96 6.81 31.14
C CYS A 210 42.38 7.44 29.87
N GLU A 211 42.86 8.60 29.45
CA GLU A 211 42.41 9.31 28.25
C GLU A 211 42.76 8.48 27.00
N PRO A 212 41.83 8.17 26.12
CA PRO A 212 42.15 7.55 24.82
C PRO A 212 42.44 8.64 23.80
N GLY A 213 43.55 8.49 23.08
CA GLY A 213 43.86 9.26 21.87
C GLY A 213 42.80 9.09 20.79
N PRO A 214 42.79 9.95 19.74
CA PRO A 214 41.74 9.99 18.74
C PRO A 214 41.69 8.67 17.96
N SER A 215 40.65 7.87 18.24
CA SER A 215 40.33 6.67 17.50
C SER A 215 39.64 7.06 16.17
N ILE A 216 40.26 6.63 15.05
CA ILE A 216 39.63 6.69 13.73
C ILE A 216 38.35 5.85 13.80
N PRO A 217 37.15 6.39 13.51
CA PRO A 217 35.92 5.60 13.54
C PRO A 217 35.99 4.50 12.49
N LYS A 218 35.90 3.24 12.92
CA LYS A 218 35.69 2.11 12.01
C LYS A 218 34.38 2.34 11.27
N PRO A 219 34.30 2.09 9.93
CA PRO A 219 33.05 2.23 9.20
C PRO A 219 32.00 1.31 9.81
N GLU A 220 30.88 1.89 10.22
CA GLU A 220 29.75 1.11 10.73
C GLU A 220 29.26 0.12 9.68
N PRO A 221 28.94 -1.13 10.06
CA PRO A 221 28.36 -2.10 9.15
C PRO A 221 27.10 -1.55 8.49
N GLN A 222 26.91 -1.83 7.20
CA GLN A 222 25.74 -1.37 6.41
C GLN A 222 24.40 -1.67 7.11
N VAL A 223 24.28 -2.86 7.71
CA VAL A 223 23.10 -3.33 8.45
C VAL A 223 22.79 -2.45 9.66
N THR A 224 23.79 -1.90 10.35
CA THR A 224 23.61 -1.00 11.49
C THR A 224 23.04 0.36 11.04
N LYS A 225 23.50 0.85 9.88
CA LYS A 225 22.96 2.08 9.27
C LYS A 225 21.52 1.90 8.81
N GLU A 226 21.19 0.78 8.21
CA GLU A 226 19.83 0.43 7.79
C GLU A 226 18.87 0.33 8.98
N LEU A 227 19.32 -0.28 10.08
CA LEU A 227 18.52 -0.34 11.31
C LEU A 227 18.26 1.05 11.90
N ALA A 228 19.27 1.92 11.97
CA ALA A 228 19.14 3.28 12.49
C ALA A 228 18.23 4.14 11.58
N ALA A 229 18.35 4.01 10.26
CA ALA A 229 17.48 4.68 9.31
C ALA A 229 16.02 4.23 9.47
N LEU A 230 15.77 2.93 9.62
CA LEU A 230 14.44 2.37 9.82
C LEU A 230 13.83 2.81 11.16
N GLU A 231 14.65 2.96 12.23
CA GLU A 231 14.20 3.44 13.54
C GLU A 231 13.82 4.92 13.52
N SER A 232 14.55 5.74 12.78
CA SER A 232 14.29 7.18 12.64
C SER A 232 13.05 7.47 11.78
N HIS A 233 12.92 6.81 10.64
CA HIS A 233 11.90 7.11 9.65
C HIS A 233 10.49 6.70 10.10
N VAL A 234 10.35 5.53 10.72
CA VAL A 234 9.04 4.97 11.09
C VAL A 234 8.33 5.74 12.18
N SER A 235 9.06 6.34 13.12
CA SER A 235 8.45 7.11 14.21
C SER A 235 7.78 8.39 13.73
N GLN A 236 8.28 9.00 12.66
CA GLN A 236 7.81 10.27 12.16
C GLN A 236 6.68 10.13 11.15
N SER A 237 6.75 9.17 10.23
CA SER A 237 5.76 9.01 9.17
C SER A 237 4.47 8.35 9.64
N LEU A 238 4.53 7.39 10.57
CA LEU A 238 3.32 6.77 11.15
C LEU A 238 2.50 7.74 11.98
N LEU A 239 3.16 8.61 12.77
CA LEU A 239 2.49 9.68 13.51
C LEU A 239 1.80 10.66 12.56
N GLN A 240 2.46 11.11 11.51
CA GLN A 240 1.90 12.02 10.51
C GLN A 240 0.73 11.39 9.76
N LEU A 241 0.81 10.11 9.37
CA LEU A 241 -0.30 9.39 8.74
C LEU A 241 -1.47 9.21 9.71
N GLN A 242 -1.20 8.92 10.98
CA GLN A 242 -2.23 8.78 12.00
C GLN A 242 -2.93 10.11 12.28
N ASP A 243 -2.17 11.20 12.46
CA ASP A 243 -2.70 12.56 12.67
C ASP A 243 -3.57 12.98 11.48
N ARG A 244 -3.11 12.76 10.24
CA ARG A 244 -3.89 13.05 9.02
C ARG A 244 -5.16 12.20 8.92
N LEU A 245 -5.17 10.97 9.43
CA LEU A 245 -6.35 10.12 9.50
C LEU A 245 -7.32 10.58 10.58
N ASP A 246 -6.81 11.06 11.71
CA ASP A 246 -7.62 11.52 12.83
C ASP A 246 -8.24 12.90 12.56
N GLU A 247 -7.56 13.78 11.83
CA GLU A 247 -8.10 15.04 11.32
C GLU A 247 -9.24 14.84 10.31
N CYS A 248 -9.23 13.75 9.53
CA CYS A 248 -10.32 13.36 8.63
C CYS A 248 -11.62 12.90 9.34
N THR A 249 -11.71 12.98 10.68
CA THR A 249 -12.91 12.49 11.40
C THR A 249 -14.10 13.46 11.40
N LEU A 250 -13.95 14.69 10.94
CA LEU A 250 -14.89 15.74 11.26
C LEU A 250 -15.97 16.06 10.24
N ASP A 251 -15.93 15.61 8.98
CA ASP A 251 -17.01 15.92 8.04
C ASP A 251 -17.30 14.81 7.04
N CYS A 252 -18.10 13.83 7.46
CA CYS A 252 -18.89 13.01 6.52
C CYS A 252 -20.28 13.60 6.40
N THR A 253 -20.44 14.68 5.68
CA THR A 253 -21.75 15.03 5.12
C THR A 253 -21.94 14.24 3.81
N PRO A 254 -23.12 13.61 3.60
CA PRO A 254 -23.36 12.75 2.46
C PRO A 254 -23.68 13.58 1.21
N VAL A 255 -22.69 14.19 0.60
CA VAL A 255 -22.82 14.75 -0.75
C VAL A 255 -21.70 14.18 -1.59
N THR A 256 -22.02 13.21 -2.42
CA THR A 256 -21.09 12.65 -3.38
C THR A 256 -21.24 13.41 -4.68
N GLU A 257 -20.28 14.29 -4.98
CA GLU A 257 -20.17 14.86 -6.32
C GLU A 257 -19.57 13.77 -7.22
N VAL A 258 -20.39 13.18 -8.08
CA VAL A 258 -20.00 12.05 -8.94
C VAL A 258 -19.36 12.54 -10.24
N TRP A 259 -19.63 13.79 -10.62
CA TRP A 259 -19.03 14.54 -11.76
C TRP A 259 -19.20 16.05 -11.52
N PRO A 260 -18.38 16.93 -12.12
CA PRO A 260 -18.68 18.34 -12.10
C PRO A 260 -20.09 18.57 -12.64
N SER A 261 -21.01 18.97 -11.78
CA SER A 261 -22.41 19.28 -12.08
C SER A 261 -23.45 18.13 -11.96
N VAL A 262 -23.13 16.96 -11.42
CA VAL A 262 -24.12 15.91 -11.17
C VAL A 262 -24.18 15.57 -9.68
N PHE A 263 -25.24 15.97 -9.01
CA PHE A 263 -25.56 15.65 -7.63
C PHE A 263 -26.58 14.52 -7.59
N ILE A 264 -26.31 13.45 -6.85
CA ILE A 264 -27.31 12.43 -6.53
C ILE A 264 -27.76 12.69 -5.11
N GLY A 265 -28.97 13.24 -4.96
CA GLY A 265 -29.62 13.38 -3.67
C GLY A 265 -30.32 12.07 -3.28
N ASN A 266 -30.20 11.66 -2.03
CA ASN A 266 -31.11 10.66 -1.45
C ASN A 266 -32.42 11.33 -1.08
N GLU A 267 -33.54 10.77 -1.59
CA GLU A 267 -34.87 11.00 -1.04
C GLU A 267 -35.08 10.16 0.23
#